data_18bb029a51753ae27251e7c50154375b
#
_entry.id   18bb029a51753ae27251e7c50154375b
#
_cell.length_a   1.000
_cell.length_b   1.000
_cell.length_c   1.000
_cell.angle_alpha   90.00
_cell.angle_beta   90.00
_cell.angle_gamma   90.00
#
_symmetry.space_group_name_H-M   'P 1'
#
loop_
_entity.id
_entity.type
_entity.pdbx_description
1 polymer ?
#
loop_
_entity_poly.entity_id
_entity_poly.type
_entity_poly.pdbx_seq_one_letter_code
_entity_poly.pdbx_strand_id
1 'polypeptide(L)'
;RKALERLTKANLRFVVSVAKQYQNQGLSLPDLINEGNVGLIKAAEKFDETRGFKFISYAVWWIRQSILQAIAEQSRIIRLPLNQVSSVNKINKILTQFEQENERRPSIDEIAQNTDIPEDKIVDAMKVNSRHVSVDAPFYDDEQSSLLDVIPNDNTPSTDKELVEESLREEIGRALQILEDREKV
;
A
#
# COMPACT_ATOMS: atom_id res chain seq x y z
N ARG A 1 -7.32 27.34 27.85
CA ARG A 1 -6.25 26.33 27.66
C ARG A 1 -6.25 25.26 28.75
N LYS A 2 -6.17 25.60 30.06
CA LYS A 2 -6.16 24.61 31.17
C LYS A 2 -7.38 23.68 31.20
N ALA A 3 -8.59 24.19 30.91
CA ALA A 3 -9.82 23.40 30.89
C ALA A 3 -9.79 22.37 29.73
N LEU A 4 -9.34 22.77 28.54
CA LEU A 4 -9.21 21.94 27.36
C LEU A 4 -8.20 20.81 27.58
N GLU A 5 -7.05 21.11 28.17
CA GLU A 5 -6.02 20.13 28.54
C GLU A 5 -6.57 19.11 29.56
N ARG A 6 -7.32 19.55 30.57
CA ARG A 6 -7.94 18.68 31.57
C ARG A 6 -8.99 17.78 30.95
N LEU A 7 -9.81 18.28 30.01
CA LEU A 7 -10.81 17.52 29.28
C LEU A 7 -10.15 16.44 28.42
N THR A 8 -9.10 16.81 27.68
CA THR A 8 -8.34 15.85 26.84
C THR A 8 -7.70 14.77 27.69
N LYS A 9 -6.96 15.12 28.76
CA LYS A 9 -6.31 14.14 29.64
C LYS A 9 -7.29 13.15 30.26
N ALA A 10 -8.47 13.60 30.67
CA ALA A 10 -9.50 12.73 31.25
C ALA A 10 -10.06 11.69 30.26
N ASN A 11 -9.95 11.94 28.94
CA ASN A 11 -10.53 11.08 27.90
C ASN A 11 -9.48 10.26 27.10
N LEU A 12 -8.18 10.29 27.43
CA LEU A 12 -7.14 9.54 26.74
C LEU A 12 -7.41 8.01 26.75
N ARG A 13 -7.93 7.47 27.85
CA ARG A 13 -8.27 6.05 27.96
C ARG A 13 -9.34 5.61 26.95
N PHE A 14 -10.26 6.52 26.63
CA PHE A 14 -11.28 6.28 25.63
C PHE A 14 -10.67 6.18 24.21
N VAL A 15 -9.68 7.01 23.89
CA VAL A 15 -8.96 6.93 22.61
C VAL A 15 -8.31 5.56 22.44
N VAL A 16 -7.67 5.02 23.50
CA VAL A 16 -7.08 3.68 23.48
C VAL A 16 -8.11 2.61 23.15
N SER A 17 -9.31 2.68 23.71
CA SER A 17 -10.40 1.73 23.43
C SER A 17 -10.86 1.78 21.97
N VAL A 18 -10.90 2.98 21.37
CA VAL A 18 -11.25 3.15 19.95
C VAL A 18 -10.10 2.70 19.07
N ALA A 19 -8.85 3.07 19.36
CA ALA A 19 -7.67 2.70 18.57
C ALA A 19 -7.47 1.17 18.48
N LYS A 20 -7.78 0.42 19.53
CA LYS A 20 -7.73 -1.05 19.53
C LYS A 20 -8.59 -1.69 18.45
N GLN A 21 -9.69 -1.07 18.02
CA GLN A 21 -10.57 -1.60 16.97
C GLN A 21 -9.92 -1.54 15.58
N TYR A 22 -8.87 -0.72 15.41
CA TYR A 22 -8.18 -0.49 14.13
C TYR A 22 -6.78 -1.11 14.08
N GLN A 23 -6.47 -2.02 15.01
CA GLN A 23 -5.21 -2.78 15.00
C GLN A 23 -5.08 -3.63 13.73
N ASN A 24 -3.85 -3.95 13.35
CA ASN A 24 -3.51 -4.81 12.20
C ASN A 24 -3.90 -4.23 10.82
N GLN A 25 -4.13 -2.93 10.72
CA GLN A 25 -4.43 -2.26 9.46
C GLN A 25 -3.22 -1.53 8.84
N GLY A 26 -2.01 -1.87 9.26
CA GLY A 26 -0.75 -1.34 8.71
C GLY A 26 -0.09 -0.24 9.55
N LEU A 27 -0.70 0.17 10.67
CA LEU A 27 -0.10 1.07 11.66
C LEU A 27 0.05 0.38 13.02
N SER A 28 1.09 0.78 13.76
CA SER A 28 1.29 0.31 15.13
C SER A 28 0.24 0.87 16.07
N LEU A 29 -0.08 0.15 17.17
CA LEU A 29 -1.04 0.65 18.15
C LEU A 29 -0.65 2.00 18.78
N PRO A 30 0.61 2.28 19.11
CA PRO A 30 1.04 3.60 19.59
C PRO A 30 0.76 4.71 18.58
N ASP A 31 0.99 4.48 17.28
CA ASP A 31 0.73 5.46 16.24
C ASP A 31 -0.77 5.75 16.10
N LEU A 32 -1.60 4.68 16.13
CA LEU A 32 -3.07 4.83 16.11
C LEU A 32 -3.59 5.63 17.33
N ILE A 33 -2.99 5.43 18.52
CA ILE A 33 -3.34 6.19 19.72
C ILE A 33 -2.95 7.66 19.56
N ASN A 34 -1.75 7.94 19.02
CA ASN A 34 -1.28 9.30 18.81
C ASN A 34 -2.17 10.05 17.83
N GLU A 35 -2.51 9.44 16.70
CA GLU A 35 -3.42 10.02 15.71
C GLU A 35 -4.84 10.19 16.28
N GLY A 36 -5.30 9.21 17.07
CA GLY A 36 -6.56 9.34 17.80
C GLY A 36 -6.57 10.48 18.81
N ASN A 37 -5.44 10.74 19.49
CA ASN A 37 -5.30 11.88 20.40
C ASN A 37 -5.34 13.21 19.65
N VAL A 38 -4.79 13.30 18.43
CA VAL A 38 -4.94 14.50 17.58
C VAL A 38 -6.41 14.74 17.26
N GLY A 39 -7.16 13.68 16.92
CA GLY A 39 -8.61 13.74 16.72
C GLY A 39 -9.35 14.22 17.98
N LEU A 40 -9.00 13.72 19.17
CA LEU A 40 -9.58 14.13 20.45
C LEU A 40 -9.34 15.61 20.74
N ILE A 41 -8.14 16.14 20.46
CA ILE A 41 -7.81 17.56 20.65
C ILE A 41 -8.66 18.42 19.73
N LYS A 42 -8.76 18.06 18.43
CA LYS A 42 -9.63 18.76 17.47
C LYS A 42 -11.11 18.76 17.91
N ALA A 43 -11.56 17.63 18.46
CA ALA A 43 -12.91 17.53 19.01
C ALA A 43 -13.11 18.46 20.20
N ALA A 44 -12.14 18.53 21.12
CA ALA A 44 -12.22 19.37 22.30
C ALA A 44 -12.22 20.88 21.96
N GLU A 45 -11.52 21.28 20.90
CA GLU A 45 -11.50 22.67 20.41
C GLU A 45 -12.84 23.10 19.79
N LYS A 46 -13.52 22.16 19.10
CA LYS A 46 -14.77 22.44 18.38
C LYS A 46 -16.03 22.07 19.15
N PHE A 47 -15.89 21.53 20.36
CA PHE A 47 -17.01 21.07 21.14
C PHE A 47 -17.79 22.26 21.70
N ASP A 48 -19.10 22.27 21.53
CA ASP A 48 -20.04 23.26 22.05
C ASP A 48 -20.91 22.62 23.15
N GLU A 49 -20.68 23.02 24.36
CA GLU A 49 -21.38 22.55 25.58
C GLU A 49 -22.86 22.94 25.64
N THR A 50 -23.25 24.00 24.92
CA THR A 50 -24.62 24.50 24.91
C THR A 50 -25.63 23.57 24.25
N ARG A 51 -25.14 22.63 23.41
CA ARG A 51 -25.98 21.68 22.66
C ARG A 51 -26.51 20.52 23.48
N GLY A 52 -26.11 20.36 24.75
CA GLY A 52 -26.64 19.34 25.66
C GLY A 52 -26.18 17.92 25.41
N PHE A 53 -25.27 17.67 24.48
CA PHE A 53 -24.71 16.34 24.20
C PHE A 53 -23.47 16.05 25.03
N LYS A 54 -23.23 14.76 25.37
CA LYS A 54 -22.00 14.36 26.05
C LYS A 54 -20.80 14.48 25.10
N PHE A 55 -19.69 15.03 25.61
CA PHE A 55 -18.45 15.22 24.85
C PHE A 55 -17.98 13.93 24.12
N ILE A 56 -18.03 12.78 24.79
CA ILE A 56 -17.60 11.49 24.23
C ILE A 56 -18.37 11.13 22.93
N SER A 57 -19.68 11.39 22.89
CA SER A 57 -20.51 11.10 21.70
C SER A 57 -20.11 11.94 20.48
N TYR A 58 -19.61 13.16 20.71
CA TYR A 58 -19.06 14.02 19.67
C TYR A 58 -17.62 13.66 19.31
N ALA A 59 -16.78 13.43 20.32
CA ALA A 59 -15.37 13.15 20.15
C ALA A 59 -15.09 11.85 19.36
N VAL A 60 -15.95 10.82 19.50
CA VAL A 60 -15.80 9.54 18.82
C VAL A 60 -15.66 9.69 17.31
N TRP A 61 -16.41 10.62 16.71
CA TRP A 61 -16.38 10.85 15.26
C TRP A 61 -15.04 11.47 14.81
N TRP A 62 -14.51 12.41 15.58
CA TRP A 62 -13.22 13.04 15.30
C TRP A 62 -12.05 12.06 15.49
N ILE A 63 -12.11 11.24 16.53
CA ILE A 63 -11.10 10.21 16.82
C ILE A 63 -11.08 9.20 15.65
N ARG A 64 -12.24 8.66 15.26
CA ARG A 64 -12.35 7.73 14.12
C ARG A 64 -11.85 8.35 12.83
N GLN A 65 -12.26 9.55 12.53
CA GLN A 65 -11.87 10.27 11.33
C GLN A 65 -10.35 10.46 11.26
N SER A 66 -9.72 10.86 12.36
CA SER A 66 -8.27 11.04 12.43
C SER A 66 -7.52 9.72 12.25
N ILE A 67 -7.97 8.65 12.91
CA ILE A 67 -7.38 7.30 12.78
C ILE A 67 -7.51 6.78 11.34
N LEU A 68 -8.70 6.86 10.73
CA LEU A 68 -8.93 6.38 9.37
C LEU A 68 -8.12 7.19 8.35
N GLN A 69 -7.99 8.49 8.55
CA GLN A 69 -7.14 9.33 7.71
C GLN A 69 -5.67 8.92 7.83
N ALA A 70 -5.17 8.71 9.04
CA ALA A 70 -3.80 8.27 9.27
C ALA A 70 -3.52 6.90 8.64
N ILE A 71 -4.45 5.94 8.77
CA ILE A 71 -4.34 4.63 8.10
C ILE A 71 -4.28 4.81 6.59
N ALA A 72 -5.14 5.62 6.00
CA ALA A 72 -5.16 5.83 4.55
C ALA A 72 -3.87 6.48 4.03
N GLU A 73 -3.23 7.36 4.83
CA GLU A 73 -2.03 8.10 4.45
C GLU A 73 -0.72 7.40 4.76
N GLN A 74 -0.65 6.63 5.85
CA GLN A 74 0.61 6.15 6.42
C GLN A 74 0.73 4.62 6.47
N SER A 75 -0.35 3.85 6.22
CA SER A 75 -0.31 2.39 6.34
C SER A 75 0.47 1.69 5.23
N ARG A 76 0.75 2.38 4.12
CA ARG A 76 1.44 1.83 2.95
C ARG A 76 2.85 2.42 2.82
N ILE A 77 3.82 1.59 2.40
CA ILE A 77 5.19 2.03 2.10
C ILE A 77 5.17 3.10 1.00
N ILE A 78 4.39 2.86 -0.08
CA ILE A 78 4.15 3.85 -1.12
C ILE A 78 2.80 4.50 -0.84
N ARG A 79 2.82 5.81 -0.51
CA ARG A 79 1.62 6.58 -0.23
C ARG A 79 0.72 6.68 -1.46
N LEU A 80 -0.58 6.40 -1.26
CA LEU A 80 -1.61 6.59 -2.28
C LEU A 80 -2.46 7.83 -1.97
N PRO A 81 -2.92 8.57 -3.01
CA PRO A 81 -3.92 9.61 -2.84
C PRO A 81 -5.22 9.06 -2.24
N LEU A 82 -5.89 9.84 -1.39
CA LEU A 82 -7.13 9.42 -0.72
C LEU A 82 -8.23 8.96 -1.69
N ASN A 83 -8.30 9.59 -2.88
CA ASN A 83 -9.26 9.19 -3.92
C ASN A 83 -9.01 7.77 -4.41
N GLN A 84 -7.74 7.38 -4.61
CA GLN A 84 -7.39 6.01 -5.02
C GLN A 84 -7.67 5.01 -3.90
N VAL A 85 -7.34 5.35 -2.65
CA VAL A 85 -7.66 4.50 -1.48
C VAL A 85 -9.16 4.26 -1.38
N SER A 86 -9.98 5.30 -1.60
CA SER A 86 -11.43 5.18 -1.60
C SER A 86 -11.93 4.25 -2.71
N SER A 87 -11.38 4.37 -3.93
CA SER A 87 -11.72 3.51 -5.07
C SER A 87 -11.33 2.05 -4.80
N VAL A 88 -10.11 1.80 -4.31
CA VAL A 88 -9.63 0.46 -3.93
C VAL A 88 -10.54 -0.17 -2.87
N ASN A 89 -10.92 0.59 -1.83
CA ASN A 89 -11.79 0.10 -0.78
C ASN A 89 -13.21 -0.25 -1.29
N LYS A 90 -13.76 0.55 -2.22
CA LYS A 90 -15.05 0.24 -2.87
C LYS A 90 -14.96 -1.04 -3.69
N ILE A 91 -13.91 -1.18 -4.50
CA ILE A 91 -13.67 -2.37 -5.32
C ILE A 91 -13.52 -3.61 -4.43
N ASN A 92 -12.70 -3.55 -3.37
CA ASN A 92 -12.52 -4.67 -2.44
C ASN A 92 -13.82 -5.08 -1.75
N LYS A 93 -14.67 -4.12 -1.39
CA LYS A 93 -15.98 -4.40 -0.79
C LYS A 93 -16.86 -5.18 -1.76
N ILE A 94 -16.91 -4.79 -3.03
CA ILE A 94 -17.69 -5.47 -4.06
C ILE A 94 -17.12 -6.86 -4.36
N LEU A 95 -15.78 -6.98 -4.47
CA LEU A 95 -15.12 -8.27 -4.62
C LEU A 95 -15.55 -9.24 -3.53
N THR A 96 -15.46 -8.83 -2.27
CA THR A 96 -15.83 -9.67 -1.12
C THR A 96 -17.32 -10.03 -1.14
N GLN A 97 -18.18 -9.07 -1.45
CA GLN A 97 -19.64 -9.31 -1.53
C GLN A 97 -19.96 -10.26 -2.67
N PHE A 98 -19.40 -10.06 -3.86
CA PHE A 98 -19.65 -10.90 -5.03
C PHE A 98 -19.10 -12.33 -4.83
N GLU A 99 -17.92 -12.48 -4.21
CA GLU A 99 -17.37 -13.79 -3.85
C GLU A 99 -18.27 -14.55 -2.85
N GLN A 100 -18.89 -13.84 -1.89
CA GLN A 100 -19.84 -14.43 -0.94
C GLN A 100 -21.15 -14.88 -1.59
N GLU A 101 -21.64 -14.13 -2.60
CA GLU A 101 -22.91 -14.43 -3.27
C GLU A 101 -22.78 -15.48 -4.39
N ASN A 102 -21.65 -15.48 -5.12
CA ASN A 102 -21.48 -16.28 -6.34
C ASN A 102 -20.37 -17.34 -6.27
N GLU A 103 -19.66 -17.45 -5.15
CA GLU A 103 -18.54 -18.40 -4.93
C GLU A 103 -17.43 -18.33 -5.99
N ARG A 104 -17.37 -17.24 -6.77
CA ARG A 104 -16.35 -16.96 -7.78
C ARG A 104 -15.93 -15.50 -7.77
N ARG A 105 -14.77 -15.21 -8.34
CA ARG A 105 -14.32 -13.81 -8.53
C ARG A 105 -15.10 -13.15 -9.67
N PRO A 106 -15.52 -11.88 -9.50
CA PRO A 106 -16.15 -11.11 -10.56
C PRO A 106 -15.18 -10.76 -11.68
N SER A 107 -15.69 -10.61 -12.91
CA SER A 107 -14.95 -10.02 -14.03
C SER A 107 -14.86 -8.49 -13.87
N ILE A 108 -13.96 -7.86 -14.63
CA ILE A 108 -13.80 -6.39 -14.61
C ILE A 108 -15.09 -5.70 -15.00
N ASP A 109 -15.81 -6.22 -16.00
CA ASP A 109 -17.08 -5.70 -16.49
C ASP A 109 -18.17 -5.78 -15.42
N GLU A 110 -18.23 -6.88 -14.66
CA GLU A 110 -19.18 -7.06 -13.55
C GLU A 110 -18.89 -6.08 -12.39
N ILE A 111 -17.61 -5.79 -12.13
CA ILE A 111 -17.23 -4.76 -11.15
C ILE A 111 -17.65 -3.38 -11.66
N ALA A 112 -17.44 -3.08 -12.94
CA ALA A 112 -17.79 -1.78 -13.54
C ALA A 112 -19.30 -1.54 -13.50
N GLN A 113 -20.12 -2.58 -13.73
CA GLN A 113 -21.59 -2.49 -13.65
C GLN A 113 -22.09 -2.23 -12.22
N ASN A 114 -21.37 -2.71 -11.21
CA ASN A 114 -21.72 -2.51 -9.79
C ASN A 114 -21.06 -1.26 -9.17
N THR A 115 -20.18 -0.58 -9.94
CA THR A 115 -19.51 0.65 -9.51
C THR A 115 -19.65 1.71 -10.59
N ASP A 116 -19.79 2.97 -10.20
CA ASP A 116 -19.69 4.10 -11.14
C ASP A 116 -18.23 4.41 -11.55
N ILE A 117 -17.35 3.39 -11.56
CA ILE A 117 -15.92 3.54 -11.83
C ILE A 117 -15.63 2.98 -13.23
N PRO A 118 -14.96 3.74 -14.13
CA PRO A 118 -14.56 3.24 -15.45
C PRO A 118 -13.60 2.05 -15.34
N GLU A 119 -13.65 1.13 -16.30
CA GLU A 119 -12.85 -0.11 -16.34
C GLU A 119 -11.35 0.14 -16.22
N ASP A 120 -10.82 1.14 -16.92
CA ASP A 120 -9.39 1.51 -16.84
C ASP A 120 -8.95 1.79 -15.40
N LYS A 121 -9.78 2.51 -14.63
CA LYS A 121 -9.49 2.83 -13.24
C LYS A 121 -9.63 1.61 -12.32
N ILE A 122 -10.48 0.65 -12.67
CA ILE A 122 -10.59 -0.62 -11.93
C ILE A 122 -9.32 -1.44 -12.12
N VAL A 123 -8.84 -1.56 -13.36
CA VAL A 123 -7.58 -2.27 -13.67
C VAL A 123 -6.41 -1.65 -12.91
N ASP A 124 -6.29 -0.33 -12.95
CA ASP A 124 -5.22 0.38 -12.23
C ASP A 124 -5.33 0.21 -10.71
N ALA A 125 -6.54 0.28 -10.16
CA ALA A 125 -6.78 0.06 -8.73
C ALA A 125 -6.44 -1.37 -8.30
N MET A 126 -6.71 -2.37 -9.14
CA MET A 126 -6.37 -3.77 -8.86
C MET A 126 -4.85 -3.99 -8.87
N LYS A 127 -4.10 -3.37 -9.81
CA LYS A 127 -2.63 -3.41 -9.83
C LYS A 127 -2.02 -2.82 -8.56
N VAL A 128 -2.59 -1.72 -8.06
CA VAL A 128 -2.10 -0.99 -6.89
C VAL A 128 -2.55 -1.62 -5.56
N ASN A 129 -3.54 -2.52 -5.60
CA ASN A 129 -4.10 -3.16 -4.39
C ASN A 129 -3.13 -4.15 -3.73
N SER A 130 -2.15 -4.70 -4.46
CA SER A 130 -1.17 -5.64 -3.92
C SER A 130 -0.36 -5.00 -2.77
N ARG A 131 -0.20 -5.75 -1.68
CA ARG A 131 0.69 -5.35 -0.58
C ARG A 131 2.13 -5.70 -0.93
N HIS A 132 3.05 -4.87 -0.49
CA HIS A 132 4.48 -5.14 -0.62
C HIS A 132 4.86 -6.33 0.27
N VAL A 133 5.68 -7.22 -0.29
CA VAL A 133 6.26 -8.35 0.42
C VAL A 133 7.73 -8.05 0.66
N SER A 134 8.26 -8.45 1.83
CA SER A 134 9.68 -8.32 2.11
C SER A 134 10.49 -9.28 1.23
N VAL A 135 11.54 -8.78 0.61
CA VAL A 135 12.46 -9.60 -0.21
C VAL A 135 13.29 -10.54 0.66
N ASP A 136 13.53 -10.14 1.92
CA ASP A 136 14.27 -10.93 2.91
C ASP A 136 13.36 -11.92 3.67
N ALA A 137 12.06 -11.96 3.36
CA ALA A 137 11.15 -12.91 4.01
C ALA A 137 11.52 -14.34 3.64
N PRO A 138 11.69 -15.27 4.61
CA PRO A 138 11.90 -16.68 4.34
C PRO A 138 10.66 -17.30 3.69
N PHE A 139 10.85 -18.27 2.80
CA PHE A 139 9.74 -19.00 2.17
C PHE A 139 9.01 -19.91 3.16
N TYR A 140 9.75 -20.53 4.08
CA TYR A 140 9.24 -21.38 5.15
C TYR A 140 9.94 -21.02 6.46
N ASP A 141 9.27 -21.23 7.59
CA ASP A 141 9.77 -20.86 8.93
C ASP A 141 11.13 -21.48 9.31
N ASP A 142 11.54 -22.58 8.65
CA ASP A 142 12.78 -23.32 8.94
C ASP A 142 13.84 -23.20 7.79
N GLU A 143 13.59 -22.47 6.70
CA GLU A 143 14.52 -22.34 5.60
C GLU A 143 15.31 -21.02 5.68
N GLN A 144 16.62 -21.12 5.38
CA GLN A 144 17.51 -19.96 5.24
C GLN A 144 17.35 -19.26 3.88
N SER A 145 16.53 -19.81 2.96
CA SER A 145 16.30 -19.28 1.62
C SER A 145 15.31 -18.13 1.65
N SER A 146 15.70 -16.98 1.15
CA SER A 146 14.86 -15.77 1.03
C SER A 146 14.32 -15.60 -0.38
N LEU A 147 13.31 -14.74 -0.55
CA LEU A 147 12.79 -14.38 -1.88
C LEU A 147 13.90 -13.75 -2.75
N LEU A 148 14.90 -13.10 -2.12
CA LEU A 148 16.04 -12.51 -2.80
C LEU A 148 16.86 -13.55 -3.59
N ASP A 149 17.01 -14.77 -3.05
CA ASP A 149 17.82 -15.83 -3.65
C ASP A 149 17.18 -16.42 -4.92
N VAL A 150 15.89 -16.22 -5.11
CA VAL A 150 15.12 -16.73 -6.25
C VAL A 150 14.99 -15.71 -7.38
N ILE A 151 15.18 -14.42 -7.11
CA ILE A 151 15.05 -13.36 -8.11
C ILE A 151 16.25 -13.42 -9.08
N PRO A 152 16.03 -13.73 -10.38
CA PRO A 152 17.11 -13.75 -11.35
C PRO A 152 17.63 -12.34 -11.63
N ASN A 153 18.93 -12.20 -11.83
CA ASN A 153 19.54 -10.94 -12.24
C ASN A 153 19.62 -10.87 -13.77
N ASP A 154 18.61 -10.32 -14.42
CA ASP A 154 18.53 -10.19 -15.87
C ASP A 154 19.49 -9.14 -16.45
N ASN A 155 20.07 -8.27 -15.62
CA ASN A 155 20.95 -7.18 -16.07
C ASN A 155 22.42 -7.60 -16.17
N THR A 156 22.79 -8.76 -15.62
CA THR A 156 24.15 -9.25 -15.73
C THR A 156 24.23 -10.14 -16.97
N PRO A 157 25.07 -9.81 -17.98
CA PRO A 157 25.25 -10.68 -19.12
C PRO A 157 25.76 -12.05 -18.64
N SER A 158 25.18 -13.13 -19.18
CA SER A 158 25.71 -14.47 -18.88
C SER A 158 27.14 -14.61 -19.39
N THR A 159 27.97 -15.35 -18.67
CA THR A 159 29.37 -15.64 -19.07
C THR A 159 29.46 -16.21 -20.48
N ASP A 160 28.47 -17.02 -20.87
CA ASP A 160 28.40 -17.58 -22.23
C ASP A 160 28.19 -16.49 -23.29
N LYS A 161 27.42 -15.46 -23.01
CA LYS A 161 27.14 -14.35 -23.94
C LYS A 161 28.41 -13.51 -24.16
N GLU A 162 29.17 -13.21 -23.13
CA GLU A 162 30.44 -12.51 -23.28
C GLU A 162 31.45 -13.32 -24.11
N LEU A 163 31.54 -14.62 -23.86
CA LEU A 163 32.41 -15.51 -24.61
C LEU A 163 32.04 -15.59 -26.11
N VAL A 164 30.75 -15.67 -26.41
CA VAL A 164 30.23 -15.66 -27.77
C VAL A 164 30.51 -14.33 -28.47
N GLU A 165 30.35 -13.20 -27.78
CA GLU A 165 30.65 -11.90 -28.34
C GLU A 165 32.17 -11.72 -28.62
N GLU A 166 33.02 -12.24 -27.75
CA GLU A 166 34.48 -12.19 -27.94
C GLU A 166 34.89 -13.06 -29.10
N SER A 167 34.40 -14.32 -29.19
CA SER A 167 34.61 -15.19 -30.31
C SER A 167 34.13 -14.59 -31.64
N LEU A 168 32.97 -13.93 -31.64
CA LEU A 168 32.42 -13.24 -32.80
C LEU A 168 33.33 -12.12 -33.27
N ARG A 169 33.90 -11.31 -32.33
CA ARG A 169 34.85 -10.24 -32.65
C ARG A 169 36.12 -10.76 -33.27
N GLU A 170 36.66 -11.90 -32.77
CA GLU A 170 37.81 -12.55 -33.39
C GLU A 170 37.54 -13.05 -34.80
N GLU A 171 36.38 -13.68 -35.01
CA GLU A 171 35.97 -14.17 -36.34
C GLU A 171 35.78 -13.02 -37.33
N ILE A 172 35.14 -11.93 -36.92
CA ILE A 172 35.02 -10.71 -37.73
C ILE A 172 36.42 -10.16 -38.06
N GLY A 173 37.31 -10.08 -37.04
CA GLY A 173 38.68 -9.61 -37.22
C GLY A 173 39.46 -10.46 -38.25
N ARG A 174 39.30 -11.79 -38.21
CA ARG A 174 39.90 -12.72 -39.19
C ARG A 174 39.32 -12.53 -40.61
N ALA A 175 38.00 -12.39 -40.72
CA ALA A 175 37.32 -12.14 -41.99
C ALA A 175 37.76 -10.79 -42.62
N LEU A 176 37.93 -9.76 -41.84
CA LEU A 176 38.40 -8.46 -42.30
C LEU A 176 39.85 -8.45 -42.77
N GLN A 177 40.69 -9.38 -42.30
CA GLN A 177 42.08 -9.51 -42.79
C GLN A 177 42.17 -10.07 -44.20
N ILE A 178 41.16 -10.78 -44.67
CA ILE A 178 41.10 -11.40 -46.01
C ILE A 178 40.70 -10.36 -47.09
N LEU A 179 40.07 -9.26 -46.68
CA LEU A 179 39.60 -8.19 -47.57
C LEU A 179 40.73 -7.28 -48.01
N GLU A 180 40.68 -6.76 -49.23
CA GLU A 180 41.61 -5.76 -49.75
C GLU A 180 41.45 -4.43 -48.98
N ASP A 181 42.54 -3.62 -48.91
CA ASP A 181 42.55 -2.36 -48.12
C ASP A 181 41.44 -1.34 -48.54
N ARG A 182 40.88 -1.45 -49.73
CA ARG A 182 39.77 -0.63 -50.23
C ARG A 182 38.40 -1.08 -49.75
N GLU A 183 38.28 -2.29 -49.24
CA GLU A 183 37.04 -2.93 -48.78
C GLU A 183 36.89 -2.93 -47.24
N LYS A 184 37.93 -2.50 -46.54
CA LYS A 184 37.99 -2.43 -45.06
C LYS A 184 37.39 -1.15 -44.45
N VAL A 185 36.74 -0.29 -45.24
CA VAL A 185 36.16 1.02 -44.80
C VAL A 185 34.75 0.87 -44.25
#